data_c1da6b40f6ee2d0c071073d95b558cbb
#
_entry.id   c1da6b40f6ee2d0c071073d95b558cbb
#
_cell.length_a   1.000
_cell.length_b   1.000
_cell.length_c   1.000
_cell.angle_alpha   90.00
_cell.angle_beta   90.00
_cell.angle_gamma   90.00
#
_symmetry.space_group_name_H-M   'P 1'
#
loop_
_entity.id
_entity.type
_entity.pdbx_description
1 polymer ?
#
loop_
_entity_poly.entity_id
_entity_poly.type
_entity_poly.pdbx_seq_one_letter_code
_entity_poly.pdbx_strand_id
1 'polypeptide(L)'
;MKGVKKILAMAMALVLVFSLTGCTAFETKMAKAAAKMKKVDNLRADITFYLDADMLVLGQSLGDIELGVDGTLDIDKKHGTGSGRFNVESPDGKQDVLLYYEKSKDVLRTWTSKDDGKTWALNEQALEQGTGSSLFEIDSITDLDREQLSQLRTVSETFAEDGTTEIRGSESTIYSGTVSVQTLMKDMDLQPVLEQMNGSTGIELTEEDLRGIGDMPVSIAIDNKSGLVSGFALDMTEMMQGFATIGIKAYMAQGAGGEALGGIDPAVLESLGVTLSISHCEAETVLYDYDAVGDIVIPDSVRENAAAAGKAA
;
A
#
# COMPACT_ATOMS: atom_id res chain seq x y z
N MET A 1 -9.36 -3.70 -9.26
CA MET A 1 -8.46 -4.08 -8.15
C MET A 1 -6.96 -4.09 -8.50
N LYS A 2 -6.51 -4.59 -9.70
CA LYS A 2 -5.07 -4.56 -10.06
C LYS A 2 -4.50 -3.13 -10.21
N GLY A 3 -5.28 -2.16 -10.74
CA GLY A 3 -4.85 -0.77 -10.91
C GLY A 3 -4.63 -0.02 -9.59
N VAL A 4 -5.54 -0.17 -8.63
CA VAL A 4 -5.44 0.47 -7.30
C VAL A 4 -4.21 -0.04 -6.54
N LYS A 5 -3.90 -1.34 -6.64
CA LYS A 5 -2.69 -1.92 -6.05
C LYS A 5 -1.41 -1.30 -6.62
N LYS A 6 -1.37 -1.01 -7.93
CA LYS A 6 -0.20 -0.36 -8.56
C LYS A 6 0.00 1.08 -8.07
N ILE A 7 -1.08 1.85 -7.93
CA ILE A 7 -1.01 3.24 -7.45
C ILE A 7 -0.60 3.28 -5.98
N LEU A 8 -1.15 2.40 -5.14
CA LEU A 8 -0.79 2.31 -3.73
C LEU A 8 0.67 1.85 -3.53
N ALA A 9 1.13 0.87 -4.32
CA ALA A 9 2.53 0.43 -4.30
C ALA A 9 3.48 1.51 -4.83
N MET A 10 3.06 2.27 -5.85
CA MET A 10 3.83 3.41 -6.38
C MET A 10 3.91 4.54 -5.35
N ALA A 11 2.83 4.82 -4.62
CA ALA A 11 2.84 5.81 -3.53
C ALA A 11 3.80 5.41 -2.40
N MET A 12 3.82 4.14 -2.00
CA MET A 12 4.76 3.65 -0.97
C MET A 12 6.20 3.56 -1.48
N ALA A 13 6.42 3.15 -2.73
CA ALA A 13 7.75 3.18 -3.36
C ALA A 13 8.28 4.61 -3.51
N LEU A 14 7.40 5.58 -3.79
CA LEU A 14 7.74 6.99 -3.92
C LEU A 14 8.31 7.61 -2.63
N VAL A 15 7.86 7.16 -1.48
CA VAL A 15 8.24 7.73 -0.18
C VAL A 15 9.72 7.53 0.17
N LEU A 16 10.41 6.58 -0.43
CA LEU A 16 11.70 6.13 0.08
C LEU A 16 12.93 6.39 -0.82
N VAL A 17 12.80 7.21 -1.88
CA VAL A 17 13.84 7.28 -2.88
C VAL A 17 14.24 8.65 -3.34
N PHE A 18 15.40 9.09 -2.94
CA PHE A 18 16.01 10.35 -3.38
C PHE A 18 17.50 10.26 -3.66
N SER A 19 17.98 10.75 -4.79
CA SER A 19 19.39 11.14 -4.98
C SER A 19 19.61 12.18 -6.09
N LEU A 20 20.24 13.29 -5.69
CA LEU A 20 21.42 13.98 -6.24
C LEU A 20 21.26 14.77 -7.55
N THR A 21 20.79 16.02 -7.45
CA THR A 21 21.52 17.23 -7.97
C THR A 21 20.65 18.48 -7.74
N GLY A 22 21.07 19.37 -6.86
CA GLY A 22 20.34 20.58 -6.46
C GLY A 22 19.47 20.34 -5.21
N CYS A 23 20.02 19.57 -4.28
CA CYS A 23 19.30 18.88 -3.21
C CYS A 23 18.78 19.81 -2.12
N THR A 24 17.50 19.66 -1.77
CA THR A 24 16.95 20.12 -0.49
C THR A 24 17.64 19.39 0.67
N ALA A 25 17.58 19.93 1.88
CA ALA A 25 18.12 19.25 3.07
C ALA A 25 17.50 17.87 3.26
N PHE A 26 16.22 17.72 2.93
CA PHE A 26 15.45 16.46 2.95
C PHE A 26 16.03 15.44 1.97
N GLU A 27 16.22 15.79 0.68
CA GLU A 27 16.78 14.86 -0.32
C GLU A 27 18.12 14.28 0.11
N THR A 28 19.00 15.14 0.68
CA THR A 28 20.30 14.70 1.18
C THR A 28 20.17 13.70 2.33
N LYS A 29 19.23 13.93 3.24
CA LYS A 29 18.95 13.02 4.38
C LYS A 29 18.39 11.70 3.90
N MET A 30 17.40 11.74 3.00
CA MET A 30 16.78 10.54 2.46
C MET A 30 17.74 9.69 1.65
N ALA A 31 18.55 10.28 0.78
CA ALA A 31 19.57 9.55 0.03
C ALA A 31 20.56 8.80 0.95
N LYS A 32 20.94 9.43 2.06
CA LYS A 32 21.80 8.78 3.06
C LYS A 32 21.07 7.66 3.79
N ALA A 33 19.81 7.87 4.16
CA ALA A 33 18.99 6.85 4.82
C ALA A 33 18.77 5.65 3.89
N ALA A 34 18.38 5.87 2.64
CA ALA A 34 18.21 4.82 1.64
C ALA A 34 19.50 4.00 1.42
N ALA A 35 20.66 4.67 1.30
CA ALA A 35 21.95 4.00 1.17
C ALA A 35 22.33 3.14 2.39
N LYS A 36 21.84 3.49 3.58
CA LYS A 36 22.00 2.68 4.80
C LYS A 36 20.99 1.53 4.82
N MET A 37 19.70 1.78 4.49
CA MET A 37 18.66 0.78 4.40
C MET A 37 19.00 -0.33 3.40
N LYS A 38 19.69 0.00 2.31
CA LYS A 38 20.20 -0.98 1.34
C LYS A 38 21.16 -2.01 1.95
N LYS A 39 21.85 -1.67 3.04
CA LYS A 39 22.83 -2.54 3.72
C LYS A 39 22.20 -3.37 4.83
N VAL A 40 20.96 -3.12 5.18
CA VAL A 40 20.22 -3.88 6.18
C VAL A 40 19.81 -5.21 5.55
N ASP A 41 20.21 -6.31 6.17
CA ASP A 41 19.88 -7.67 5.71
C ASP A 41 18.50 -8.12 6.18
N ASN A 42 18.09 -7.71 7.38
CA ASN A 42 16.78 -8.04 7.94
C ASN A 42 16.28 -6.91 8.86
N LEU A 43 14.97 -6.87 9.08
CA LEU A 43 14.33 -5.87 9.94
C LEU A 43 12.95 -6.33 10.39
N ARG A 44 12.41 -5.64 11.37
CA ARG A 44 11.02 -5.80 11.83
C ARG A 44 10.23 -4.54 11.50
N ALA A 45 8.97 -4.74 11.11
CA ALA A 45 8.01 -3.67 10.85
C ALA A 45 6.74 -3.89 11.67
N ASP A 46 6.31 -2.88 12.41
CA ASP A 46 4.92 -2.79 12.85
C ASP A 46 4.15 -2.04 11.78
N ILE A 47 3.02 -2.60 11.37
CA ILE A 47 2.19 -2.06 10.30
C ILE A 47 0.79 -1.85 10.84
N THR A 48 0.27 -0.64 10.66
CA THR A 48 -1.11 -0.29 10.96
C THR A 48 -1.76 0.29 9.71
N PHE A 49 -2.97 -0.16 9.43
CA PHE A 49 -3.82 0.41 8.38
C PHE A 49 -5.23 0.57 8.95
N TYR A 50 -5.82 1.71 8.71
CA TYR A 50 -7.19 1.99 9.11
C TYR A 50 -7.95 2.65 7.96
N LEU A 51 -9.20 2.21 7.75
CA LEU A 51 -10.12 2.79 6.80
C LEU A 51 -11.50 2.91 7.48
N ASP A 52 -12.04 4.10 7.45
CA ASP A 52 -13.41 4.39 7.84
C ASP A 52 -14.15 5.01 6.66
N ALA A 53 -15.25 4.38 6.27
CA ALA A 53 -16.06 4.78 5.14
C ALA A 53 -17.55 4.61 5.45
N ASP A 54 -18.38 5.48 4.90
CA ASP A 54 -19.82 5.47 5.06
C ASP A 54 -20.51 5.39 3.70
N MET A 55 -21.42 4.43 3.56
CA MET A 55 -22.28 4.37 2.39
C MET A 55 -23.47 5.29 2.59
N LEU A 56 -23.57 6.31 1.76
CA LEU A 56 -24.64 7.30 1.80
C LEU A 56 -25.68 7.05 0.70
N VAL A 57 -26.97 7.15 1.05
CA VAL A 57 -28.10 7.16 0.11
C VAL A 57 -28.95 8.38 0.39
N LEU A 58 -29.16 9.21 -0.61
CA LEU A 58 -29.83 10.52 -0.45
C LEU A 58 -29.19 11.38 0.67
N GLY A 59 -27.87 11.21 0.88
CA GLY A 59 -27.12 11.89 1.93
C GLY A 59 -27.34 11.35 3.34
N GLN A 60 -28.01 10.21 3.50
CA GLN A 60 -28.19 9.52 4.78
C GLN A 60 -27.33 8.27 4.83
N SER A 61 -26.64 8.04 5.96
CA SER A 61 -25.85 6.83 6.17
C SER A 61 -26.73 5.60 6.14
N LEU A 62 -26.27 4.57 5.40
CA LEU A 62 -26.82 3.21 5.41
C LEU A 62 -26.02 2.28 6.29
N GLY A 63 -24.80 2.66 6.65
CA GLY A 63 -23.91 1.87 7.50
C GLY A 63 -22.47 2.21 7.30
N ASP A 64 -21.71 2.07 8.36
CA ASP A 64 -20.28 2.35 8.42
C ASP A 64 -19.50 1.11 7.99
N ILE A 65 -18.40 1.31 7.28
CA ILE A 65 -17.43 0.30 6.89
C ILE A 65 -16.13 0.62 7.58
N GLU A 66 -15.85 -0.05 8.67
CA GLU A 66 -14.59 0.07 9.37
C GLU A 66 -13.69 -1.12 9.01
N LEU A 67 -12.48 -0.83 8.53
CA LEU A 67 -11.44 -1.82 8.27
C LEU A 67 -10.19 -1.42 9.02
N GLY A 68 -9.68 -2.32 9.84
CA GLY A 68 -8.43 -2.14 10.57
C GLY A 68 -7.50 -3.32 10.31
N VAL A 69 -6.22 -3.04 10.15
CA VAL A 69 -5.17 -4.04 10.16
C VAL A 69 -4.05 -3.52 11.04
N ASP A 70 -3.70 -4.26 12.07
CA ASP A 70 -2.51 -4.03 12.85
C ASP A 70 -1.70 -5.31 12.99
N GLY A 71 -0.38 -5.18 13.02
CA GLY A 71 0.46 -6.36 13.16
C GLY A 71 1.93 -6.11 13.01
N THR A 72 2.67 -7.19 13.15
CA THR A 72 4.13 -7.18 13.05
C THR A 72 4.57 -8.09 11.92
N LEU A 73 5.53 -7.62 11.13
CA LEU A 73 6.16 -8.32 10.02
C LEU A 73 7.67 -8.38 10.23
N ASP A 74 8.22 -9.57 10.32
CA ASP A 74 9.65 -9.83 10.24
C ASP A 74 10.04 -10.03 8.78
N ILE A 75 11.11 -9.39 8.35
CA ILE A 75 11.55 -9.32 6.96
C ILE A 75 13.02 -9.73 6.87
N ASP A 76 13.31 -10.76 6.11
CA ASP A 76 14.66 -11.18 5.74
C ASP A 76 14.88 -10.83 4.26
N LYS A 77 15.48 -9.67 4.01
CA LYS A 77 15.77 -9.16 2.67
C LYS A 77 16.81 -10.00 1.95
N LYS A 78 17.76 -10.54 2.70
CA LYS A 78 18.85 -11.35 2.16
C LYS A 78 18.36 -12.64 1.51
N HIS A 79 17.34 -13.26 2.10
CA HIS A 79 16.77 -14.51 1.59
C HIS A 79 15.42 -14.30 0.87
N GLY A 80 14.87 -13.07 0.90
CA GLY A 80 13.58 -12.74 0.30
C GLY A 80 12.43 -13.42 1.02
N THR A 81 12.53 -13.64 2.33
CA THR A 81 11.49 -14.30 3.13
C THR A 81 10.95 -13.37 4.21
N GLY A 82 9.76 -13.66 4.70
CA GLY A 82 9.21 -12.95 5.84
C GLY A 82 8.14 -13.75 6.56
N SER A 83 7.87 -13.32 7.80
CA SER A 83 6.81 -13.88 8.62
C SER A 83 6.11 -12.77 9.39
N GLY A 84 4.78 -12.87 9.55
CA GLY A 84 4.02 -11.86 10.26
C GLY A 84 2.80 -12.43 10.97
N ARG A 85 2.33 -11.63 11.92
CA ARG A 85 1.04 -11.82 12.60
C ARG A 85 0.28 -10.49 12.52
N PHE A 86 -0.94 -10.56 12.04
CA PHE A 86 -1.82 -9.41 11.88
C PHE A 86 -3.15 -9.67 12.55
N ASN A 87 -3.71 -8.66 13.17
CA ASN A 87 -5.11 -8.58 13.56
C ASN A 87 -5.86 -7.79 12.49
N VAL A 88 -6.89 -8.38 11.92
CA VAL A 88 -7.71 -7.75 10.88
C VAL A 88 -9.09 -7.53 11.49
N GLU A 89 -9.49 -6.26 11.55
CA GLU A 89 -10.83 -5.84 11.97
C GLU A 89 -11.64 -5.48 10.73
N SER A 90 -12.85 -6.02 10.63
CA SER A 90 -13.78 -5.78 9.53
C SER A 90 -15.21 -5.79 10.06
N PRO A 91 -16.22 -5.38 9.27
CA PRO A 91 -17.64 -5.49 9.67
C PRO A 91 -18.06 -6.90 10.08
N ASP A 92 -17.37 -7.92 9.58
CA ASP A 92 -17.62 -9.32 9.93
C ASP A 92 -16.98 -9.74 11.27
N GLY A 93 -16.17 -8.87 11.87
CA GLY A 93 -15.48 -9.09 13.16
C GLY A 93 -13.98 -9.04 13.07
N LYS A 94 -13.33 -9.44 14.18
CA LYS A 94 -11.87 -9.46 14.31
C LYS A 94 -11.33 -10.85 13.98
N GLN A 95 -10.22 -10.89 13.23
CA GLN A 95 -9.55 -12.12 12.83
C GLN A 95 -8.04 -11.99 12.91
N ASP A 96 -7.41 -12.94 13.60
CA ASP A 96 -5.95 -13.08 13.55
C ASP A 96 -5.52 -13.77 12.25
N VAL A 97 -4.52 -13.23 11.61
CA VAL A 97 -3.93 -13.77 10.37
C VAL A 97 -2.44 -13.98 10.58
N LEU A 98 -2.00 -15.21 10.40
CA LEU A 98 -0.57 -15.53 10.28
C LEU A 98 -0.17 -15.50 8.83
N LEU A 99 1.03 -15.00 8.55
CA LEU A 99 1.55 -14.84 7.22
C LEU A 99 3.00 -15.32 7.14
N TYR A 100 3.31 -16.06 6.07
CA TYR A 100 4.67 -16.21 5.56
C TYR A 100 4.72 -15.75 4.12
N TYR A 101 5.84 -15.20 3.68
CA TYR A 101 6.08 -14.96 2.26
C TYR A 101 7.49 -15.39 1.85
N GLU A 102 7.61 -15.69 0.56
CA GLU A 102 8.87 -15.98 -0.12
C GLU A 102 8.87 -15.26 -1.47
N LYS A 103 9.83 -14.38 -1.67
CA LYS A 103 10.04 -13.66 -2.91
C LYS A 103 11.19 -14.29 -3.67
N SER A 104 10.92 -14.75 -4.86
CA SER A 104 11.92 -15.12 -5.85
C SER A 104 11.97 -14.07 -6.96
N LYS A 105 12.87 -14.23 -7.93
CA LYS A 105 13.02 -13.28 -9.04
C LYS A 105 11.71 -13.00 -9.79
N ASP A 106 10.88 -14.02 -9.98
CA ASP A 106 9.72 -13.95 -10.88
C ASP A 106 8.38 -14.20 -10.16
N VAL A 107 8.41 -14.62 -8.88
CA VAL A 107 7.20 -15.03 -8.15
C VAL A 107 7.28 -14.61 -6.69
N LEU A 108 6.19 -14.02 -6.20
CA LEU A 108 5.90 -13.85 -4.78
C LEU A 108 4.93 -14.94 -4.34
N ARG A 109 5.33 -15.77 -3.38
CA ARG A 109 4.49 -16.74 -2.70
C ARG A 109 4.09 -16.20 -1.34
N THR A 110 2.81 -16.29 -1.01
CA THR A 110 2.29 -15.86 0.28
C THR A 110 1.44 -16.98 0.87
N TRP A 111 1.78 -17.43 2.05
CA TRP A 111 1.00 -18.39 2.83
C TRP A 111 0.27 -17.64 3.92
N THR A 112 -1.04 -17.81 4.02
CA THR A 112 -1.87 -17.18 5.04
C THR A 112 -2.66 -18.22 5.82
N SER A 113 -2.78 -18.02 7.12
CA SER A 113 -3.63 -18.83 8.01
C SER A 113 -4.52 -17.90 8.82
N LYS A 114 -5.80 -18.27 8.93
CA LYS A 114 -6.83 -17.57 9.68
C LYS A 114 -7.35 -18.38 10.89
N ASP A 115 -6.70 -19.49 11.19
CA ASP A 115 -7.07 -20.46 12.21
C ASP A 115 -5.88 -20.87 13.10
N ASP A 116 -5.01 -19.89 13.37
CA ASP A 116 -3.82 -20.02 14.20
C ASP A 116 -2.84 -21.11 13.71
N GLY A 117 -2.65 -21.18 12.40
CA GLY A 117 -1.66 -22.05 11.75
C GLY A 117 -2.13 -23.49 11.51
N LYS A 118 -3.40 -23.82 11.70
CA LYS A 118 -3.91 -25.17 11.45
C LYS A 118 -4.08 -25.46 9.97
N THR A 119 -4.54 -24.47 9.20
CA THR A 119 -4.67 -24.55 7.75
C THR A 119 -3.96 -23.36 7.10
N TRP A 120 -3.44 -23.57 5.88
CA TRP A 120 -2.70 -22.55 5.15
C TRP A 120 -3.23 -22.42 3.72
N ALA A 121 -3.49 -21.22 3.29
CA ALA A 121 -3.79 -20.90 1.91
C ALA A 121 -2.55 -20.35 1.23
N LEU A 122 -2.20 -20.89 0.05
CA LEU A 122 -1.11 -20.39 -0.80
C LEU A 122 -1.68 -19.47 -1.88
N ASN A 123 -1.11 -18.30 -1.99
CA ASN A 123 -1.30 -17.40 -3.13
C ASN A 123 0.05 -17.21 -3.84
N GLU A 124 0.08 -17.48 -5.14
CA GLU A 124 1.24 -17.23 -5.99
C GLU A 124 0.95 -16.06 -6.94
N GLN A 125 1.82 -15.07 -6.92
CA GLN A 125 1.72 -13.90 -7.79
C GLN A 125 2.99 -13.78 -8.62
N ALA A 126 2.85 -13.73 -9.95
CA ALA A 126 3.96 -13.43 -10.84
C ALA A 126 4.40 -11.98 -10.63
N LEU A 127 5.71 -11.79 -10.47
CA LEU A 127 6.34 -10.47 -10.40
C LEU A 127 6.68 -10.07 -11.85
N GLU A 128 5.77 -9.35 -12.51
CA GLU A 128 6.08 -8.77 -13.82
C GLU A 128 7.12 -7.65 -13.63
N GLN A 129 8.18 -7.67 -14.43
CA GLN A 129 9.21 -6.63 -14.41
C GLN A 129 8.56 -5.26 -14.71
N GLY A 130 8.74 -4.32 -13.80
CA GLY A 130 8.25 -2.93 -13.93
C GLY A 130 6.84 -2.67 -13.37
N THR A 131 6.17 -3.65 -12.81
CA THR A 131 4.91 -3.42 -12.12
C THR A 131 5.10 -3.57 -10.61
N GLY A 132 5.50 -2.51 -9.92
CA GLY A 132 5.54 -2.45 -8.47
C GLY A 132 4.17 -2.82 -7.89
N SER A 133 3.96 -4.06 -7.52
CA SER A 133 2.60 -4.59 -7.28
C SER A 133 2.42 -5.27 -5.93
N SER A 134 3.31 -5.10 -4.96
CA SER A 134 3.05 -5.64 -3.63
C SER A 134 3.34 -4.64 -2.52
N LEU A 135 2.49 -4.64 -1.50
CA LEU A 135 2.69 -3.99 -0.21
C LEU A 135 4.01 -4.41 0.48
N PHE A 136 4.66 -5.43 -0.05
CA PHE A 136 5.90 -6.04 0.47
C PHE A 136 7.15 -5.70 -0.37
N GLU A 137 7.05 -4.81 -1.36
CA GLU A 137 8.24 -4.38 -2.12
C GLU A 137 9.11 -3.39 -1.34
N ILE A 138 9.49 -3.74 -0.12
CA ILE A 138 10.52 -3.01 0.62
C ILE A 138 11.84 -2.98 -0.18
N ASP A 139 12.05 -3.94 -1.07
CA ASP A 139 13.24 -3.95 -1.95
C ASP A 139 13.20 -2.90 -3.05
N SER A 140 12.03 -2.49 -3.54
CA SER A 140 11.91 -1.42 -4.55
C SER A 140 12.32 -0.05 -4.00
N ILE A 141 12.30 0.08 -2.68
CA ILE A 141 12.78 1.24 -1.93
C ILE A 141 14.29 1.44 -2.10
N THR A 142 15.01 0.38 -2.41
CA THR A 142 16.49 0.36 -2.42
C THR A 142 17.11 0.32 -3.81
N ASP A 143 16.34 -0.01 -4.84
CA ASP A 143 16.82 -0.16 -6.23
C ASP A 143 15.98 0.65 -7.22
N LEU A 144 16.13 1.98 -7.14
CA LEU A 144 15.41 2.89 -8.03
C LEU A 144 16.06 3.05 -9.38
N ASP A 145 15.22 3.04 -10.38
CA ASP A 145 15.63 3.44 -11.70
C ASP A 145 15.64 4.98 -11.88
N ARG A 146 16.11 5.42 -13.05
CA ARG A 146 16.29 6.84 -13.36
C ARG A 146 14.97 7.61 -13.49
N GLU A 147 13.90 6.92 -13.82
CA GLU A 147 12.56 7.48 -14.03
C GLU A 147 11.86 7.70 -12.69
N GLN A 148 11.93 6.72 -11.80
CA GLN A 148 11.48 6.82 -10.43
C GLN A 148 12.20 7.96 -9.67
N LEU A 149 13.51 8.10 -9.88
CA LEU A 149 14.30 9.21 -9.34
C LEU A 149 13.83 10.59 -9.82
N SER A 150 13.40 10.71 -11.08
CA SER A 150 12.87 11.96 -11.62
C SER A 150 11.51 12.34 -11.02
N GLN A 151 10.61 11.37 -10.90
CA GLN A 151 9.28 11.57 -10.32
C GLN A 151 9.37 11.99 -8.85
N LEU A 152 10.29 11.40 -8.10
CA LEU A 152 10.55 11.75 -6.71
C LEU A 152 11.08 13.16 -6.51
N ARG A 153 11.88 13.65 -7.44
CA ARG A 153 12.40 15.02 -7.37
C ARG A 153 11.27 16.06 -7.39
N THR A 154 10.26 15.82 -8.20
CA THR A 154 9.08 16.69 -8.29
C THR A 154 8.27 16.71 -6.99
N VAL A 155 8.25 15.59 -6.27
CA VAL A 155 7.55 15.46 -4.98
C VAL A 155 8.39 16.01 -3.81
N SER A 156 9.73 15.90 -3.87
CA SER A 156 10.63 16.27 -2.77
C SER A 156 10.58 17.76 -2.39
N GLU A 157 10.17 18.63 -3.32
CA GLU A 157 10.04 20.05 -3.06
C GLU A 157 8.95 20.39 -2.02
N THR A 158 8.03 19.46 -1.77
CA THR A 158 6.96 19.61 -0.76
C THR A 158 7.40 19.22 0.65
N PHE A 159 8.49 18.45 0.80
CA PHE A 159 8.91 17.93 2.09
C PHE A 159 9.75 18.92 2.89
N ALA A 160 9.39 19.09 4.16
CA ALA A 160 10.09 19.90 5.14
C ALA A 160 10.26 19.13 6.45
N GLU A 161 11.26 19.54 7.26
CA GLU A 161 11.41 19.05 8.63
C GLU A 161 10.22 19.53 9.47
N ASP A 162 9.55 18.58 10.12
CA ASP A 162 8.31 18.78 10.90
C ASP A 162 8.47 18.32 12.36
N GLY A 163 9.66 18.56 12.92
CA GLY A 163 9.97 18.25 14.30
C GLY A 163 10.59 16.89 14.53
N THR A 164 10.53 16.44 15.78
CA THR A 164 11.09 15.16 16.22
C THR A 164 10.08 14.35 17.02
N THR A 165 10.22 13.03 16.99
CA THR A 165 9.44 12.10 17.81
C THR A 165 10.34 11.00 18.35
N GLU A 166 9.89 10.33 19.40
CA GLU A 166 10.56 9.15 19.94
C GLU A 166 9.91 7.88 19.36
N ILE A 167 10.68 7.09 18.63
CA ILE A 167 10.27 5.81 18.07
C ILE A 167 11.11 4.71 18.70
N ARG A 168 10.48 3.79 19.42
CA ARG A 168 11.16 2.66 20.09
C ARG A 168 12.35 3.09 20.95
N GLY A 169 12.24 4.23 21.66
CA GLY A 169 13.28 4.76 22.55
C GLY A 169 14.44 5.47 21.85
N SER A 170 14.32 5.75 20.56
CA SER A 170 15.27 6.54 19.79
C SER A 170 14.61 7.79 19.21
N GLU A 171 15.30 8.93 19.29
CA GLU A 171 14.82 10.18 18.70
C GLU A 171 14.93 10.12 17.17
N SER A 172 13.85 10.45 16.49
CA SER A 172 13.76 10.49 15.05
C SER A 172 13.29 11.87 14.57
N THR A 173 13.88 12.38 13.52
CA THR A 173 13.42 13.59 12.83
C THR A 173 12.33 13.23 11.85
N ILE A 174 11.21 13.94 11.91
CA ILE A 174 10.07 13.78 10.99
C ILE A 174 10.25 14.74 9.82
N TYR A 175 9.98 14.26 8.62
CA TYR A 175 9.86 15.03 7.39
C TYR A 175 8.46 14.82 6.84
N SER A 176 7.66 15.89 6.75
CA SER A 176 6.30 15.84 6.24
C SER A 176 6.19 16.59 4.92
N GLY A 177 5.36 16.07 4.03
CA GLY A 177 5.09 16.64 2.72
C GLY A 177 3.83 16.08 2.11
N THR A 178 3.50 16.53 0.90
CA THR A 178 2.31 16.07 0.19
C THR A 178 2.71 15.51 -1.17
N VAL A 179 2.27 14.29 -1.46
CA VAL A 179 2.40 13.67 -2.77
C VAL A 179 1.16 14.02 -3.57
N SER A 180 1.31 14.90 -4.54
CA SER A 180 0.23 15.23 -5.45
C SER A 180 0.10 14.15 -6.53
N VAL A 181 -1.01 13.43 -6.51
CA VAL A 181 -1.34 12.42 -7.52
C VAL A 181 -1.40 13.05 -8.92
N GLN A 182 -1.93 14.28 -9.02
CA GLN A 182 -1.97 15.02 -10.29
C GLN A 182 -0.57 15.36 -10.81
N THR A 183 0.36 15.74 -9.92
CA THR A 183 1.74 16.01 -10.30
C THR A 183 2.44 14.76 -10.78
N LEU A 184 2.22 13.62 -10.12
CA LEU A 184 2.74 12.32 -10.55
C LEU A 184 2.20 11.91 -11.92
N MET A 185 0.92 12.14 -12.16
CA MET A 185 0.26 11.79 -13.42
C MET A 185 0.65 12.70 -14.59
N LYS A 186 1.10 13.94 -14.31
CA LYS A 186 1.43 14.91 -15.35
C LYS A 186 2.54 14.49 -16.30
N ASP A 187 3.53 13.75 -15.77
CA ASP A 187 4.69 13.28 -16.53
C ASP A 187 4.53 11.81 -16.96
N MET A 188 3.40 11.17 -16.64
CA MET A 188 3.09 9.80 -17.03
C MET A 188 2.23 9.79 -18.31
N ASP A 189 2.50 8.84 -19.19
CA ASP A 189 1.52 8.47 -20.22
C ASP A 189 0.32 7.77 -19.56
N LEU A 190 -0.78 8.50 -19.43
CA LEU A 190 -1.99 7.99 -18.76
C LEU A 190 -2.79 7.04 -19.65
N GLN A 191 -2.54 7.01 -20.96
CA GLN A 191 -3.30 6.18 -21.90
C GLN A 191 -3.24 4.68 -21.55
N PRO A 192 -2.06 4.07 -21.29
CA PRO A 192 -2.00 2.66 -20.89
C PRO A 192 -2.72 2.38 -19.55
N VAL A 193 -2.69 3.35 -18.61
CA VAL A 193 -3.39 3.23 -17.32
C VAL A 193 -4.90 3.25 -17.54
N LEU A 194 -5.39 4.21 -18.34
CA LEU A 194 -6.80 4.34 -18.69
C LEU A 194 -7.28 3.11 -19.47
N GLU A 195 -6.55 2.65 -20.47
CA GLU A 195 -6.89 1.44 -21.24
C GLU A 195 -6.99 0.21 -20.34
N GLN A 196 -6.05 0.04 -19.40
CA GLN A 196 -6.09 -1.06 -18.45
C GLN A 196 -7.26 -0.95 -17.48
N MET A 197 -7.56 0.26 -16.95
CA MET A 197 -8.70 0.49 -16.08
C MET A 197 -10.02 0.29 -16.83
N ASN A 198 -10.16 0.85 -18.02
CA ASN A 198 -11.34 0.72 -18.86
C ASN A 198 -11.57 -0.75 -19.27
N GLY A 199 -10.51 -1.48 -19.63
CA GLY A 199 -10.59 -2.92 -19.93
C GLY A 199 -10.97 -3.79 -18.73
N SER A 200 -10.61 -3.38 -17.50
CA SER A 200 -10.93 -4.15 -16.28
C SER A 200 -12.27 -3.77 -15.66
N THR A 201 -12.73 -2.54 -15.85
CA THR A 201 -13.96 -2.01 -15.26
C THR A 201 -15.13 -1.96 -16.24
N GLY A 202 -14.84 -2.04 -17.56
CA GLY A 202 -15.87 -1.94 -18.60
C GLY A 202 -16.47 -0.54 -18.75
N ILE A 203 -15.83 0.49 -18.17
CA ILE A 203 -16.23 1.89 -18.29
C ILE A 203 -15.18 2.70 -19.02
N GLU A 204 -15.61 3.79 -19.62
CA GLU A 204 -14.76 4.78 -20.27
C GLU A 204 -14.33 5.83 -19.25
N LEU A 205 -13.28 5.52 -18.46
CA LEU A 205 -12.63 6.51 -17.61
C LEU A 205 -11.83 7.50 -18.45
N THR A 206 -11.87 8.74 -18.05
CA THR A 206 -11.18 9.85 -18.69
C THR A 206 -10.04 10.36 -17.81
N GLU A 207 -9.13 11.16 -18.35
CA GLU A 207 -8.13 11.87 -17.55
C GLU A 207 -8.76 12.77 -16.48
N GLU A 208 -9.94 13.32 -16.75
CA GLU A 208 -10.66 14.19 -15.79
C GLU A 208 -11.12 13.40 -14.55
N ASP A 209 -11.53 12.13 -14.74
CA ASP A 209 -11.87 11.26 -13.63
C ASP A 209 -10.66 10.99 -12.75
N LEU A 210 -9.48 10.79 -13.35
CA LEU A 210 -8.23 10.60 -12.61
C LEU A 210 -7.77 11.89 -11.89
N ARG A 211 -8.08 13.06 -12.44
CA ARG A 211 -7.79 14.36 -11.79
C ARG A 211 -8.60 14.61 -10.51
N GLY A 212 -9.70 13.89 -10.34
CA GLY A 212 -10.50 13.90 -9.11
C GLY A 212 -9.87 13.12 -7.96
N ILE A 213 -8.76 12.41 -8.20
CA ILE A 213 -8.02 11.72 -7.15
C ILE A 213 -7.25 12.76 -6.34
N GLY A 214 -7.53 12.80 -5.04
CA GLY A 214 -6.92 13.76 -4.12
C GLY A 214 -5.45 13.51 -3.84
N ASP A 215 -4.84 14.45 -3.17
CA ASP A 215 -3.44 14.39 -2.78
C ASP A 215 -3.24 13.48 -1.55
N MET A 216 -2.01 13.05 -1.32
CA MET A 216 -1.65 12.15 -0.23
C MET A 216 -0.57 12.79 0.65
N PRO A 217 -0.93 13.28 1.85
CA PRO A 217 0.04 13.66 2.87
C PRO A 217 0.89 12.46 3.30
N VAL A 218 2.18 12.72 3.45
CA VAL A 218 3.18 11.68 3.80
C VAL A 218 4.12 12.22 4.86
N SER A 219 4.40 11.40 5.87
CA SER A 219 5.43 11.68 6.86
C SER A 219 6.46 10.55 6.91
N ILE A 220 7.74 10.92 7.01
CA ILE A 220 8.86 9.98 7.06
C ILE A 220 9.71 10.32 8.28
N ALA A 221 9.95 9.34 9.13
CA ALA A 221 10.82 9.46 10.29
C ALA A 221 12.19 8.86 10.00
N ILE A 222 13.25 9.61 10.34
CA ILE A 222 14.64 9.15 10.21
C ILE A 222 15.27 9.19 11.59
N ASP A 223 15.73 8.04 12.09
CA ASP A 223 16.41 7.90 13.36
C ASP A 223 17.69 8.74 13.39
N ASN A 224 17.82 9.62 14.36
CA ASN A 224 18.91 10.58 14.46
C ASN A 224 20.28 9.92 14.74
N LYS A 225 20.29 8.76 15.39
CA LYS A 225 21.50 8.05 15.77
C LYS A 225 22.01 7.12 14.67
N SER A 226 21.15 6.28 14.13
CA SER A 226 21.51 5.33 13.07
C SER A 226 21.47 5.99 11.70
N GLY A 227 20.56 6.95 11.48
CA GLY A 227 20.23 7.56 10.21
C GLY A 227 19.51 6.60 9.27
N LEU A 228 18.87 5.56 9.79
CA LEU A 228 17.95 4.67 9.09
C LEU A 228 16.55 5.28 9.09
N VAL A 229 15.71 4.90 8.13
CA VAL A 229 14.29 5.23 8.19
C VAL A 229 13.69 4.45 9.35
N SER A 230 13.05 5.11 10.29
CA SER A 230 12.42 4.50 11.47
C SER A 230 10.90 4.39 11.37
N GLY A 231 10.31 5.04 10.37
CA GLY A 231 8.88 4.92 10.14
C GLY A 231 8.39 5.81 9.00
N PHE A 232 7.18 5.56 8.58
CA PHE A 232 6.44 6.41 7.66
C PHE A 232 4.94 6.31 7.92
N ALA A 233 4.23 7.40 7.63
CA ALA A 233 2.79 7.47 7.69
C ALA A 233 2.24 8.09 6.40
N LEU A 234 1.10 7.59 5.96
CA LEU A 234 0.41 7.98 4.74
C LEU A 234 -1.05 8.31 5.10
N ASP A 235 -1.49 9.52 4.85
CA ASP A 235 -2.93 9.83 4.84
C ASP A 235 -3.45 9.68 3.42
N MET A 236 -4.24 8.66 3.20
CA MET A 236 -4.79 8.30 1.90
C MET A 236 -6.27 8.69 1.77
N THR A 237 -6.82 9.45 2.70
CA THR A 237 -8.25 9.76 2.78
C THR A 237 -8.77 10.39 1.49
N GLU A 238 -8.17 11.49 1.04
CA GLU A 238 -8.59 12.17 -0.19
C GLU A 238 -8.36 11.31 -1.44
N MET A 239 -7.25 10.60 -1.50
CA MET A 239 -6.93 9.69 -2.60
C MET A 239 -7.98 8.57 -2.71
N MET A 240 -8.30 7.93 -1.59
CA MET A 240 -9.30 6.86 -1.53
C MET A 240 -10.72 7.36 -1.82
N GLN A 241 -11.05 8.59 -1.39
CA GLN A 241 -12.32 9.24 -1.77
C GLN A 241 -12.45 9.40 -3.29
N GLY A 242 -11.38 9.83 -3.96
CA GLY A 242 -11.34 9.92 -5.42
C GLY A 242 -11.56 8.55 -6.08
N PHE A 243 -10.87 7.51 -5.62
CA PHE A 243 -11.06 6.15 -6.12
C PHE A 243 -12.46 5.60 -5.84
N ALA A 244 -13.04 5.87 -4.68
CA ALA A 244 -14.41 5.48 -4.35
C ALA A 244 -15.41 6.09 -5.32
N THR A 245 -15.24 7.38 -5.65
CA THR A 245 -16.08 8.10 -6.62
C THR A 245 -15.98 7.47 -8.01
N ILE A 246 -14.76 7.16 -8.48
CA ILE A 246 -14.51 6.47 -9.74
C ILE A 246 -15.15 5.06 -9.71
N GLY A 247 -14.99 4.33 -8.60
CA GLY A 247 -15.55 2.99 -8.44
C GLY A 247 -17.08 2.96 -8.54
N ILE A 248 -17.77 3.91 -7.90
CA ILE A 248 -19.23 4.02 -7.97
C ILE A 248 -19.66 4.40 -9.38
N LYS A 249 -19.00 5.38 -10.02
CA LYS A 249 -19.26 5.74 -11.42
C LYS A 249 -19.09 4.53 -12.35
N ALA A 250 -18.04 3.75 -12.11
CA ALA A 250 -17.77 2.50 -12.81
C ALA A 250 -18.91 1.50 -12.70
N TYR A 251 -19.34 1.28 -11.46
CA TYR A 251 -20.41 0.35 -11.18
C TYR A 251 -21.72 0.77 -11.83
N MET A 252 -22.07 2.06 -11.74
CA MET A 252 -23.28 2.60 -12.39
C MET A 252 -23.25 2.48 -13.91
N ALA A 253 -22.08 2.61 -14.56
CA ALA A 253 -21.93 2.51 -16.01
C ALA A 253 -22.06 1.07 -16.55
N GLN A 254 -21.74 0.05 -15.74
CA GLN A 254 -21.80 -1.37 -16.17
C GLN A 254 -23.22 -1.93 -16.37
N GLY A 255 -24.26 -1.20 -15.95
CA GLY A 255 -25.64 -1.66 -16.04
C GLY A 255 -25.96 -2.85 -15.13
N ALA A 256 -27.20 -3.36 -15.18
CA ALA A 256 -27.79 -4.34 -14.26
C ALA A 256 -27.15 -5.76 -14.26
N GLY A 257 -25.96 -5.93 -14.84
CA GLY A 257 -25.24 -7.22 -14.88
C GLY A 257 -24.23 -7.45 -13.77
N GLY A 258 -23.97 -6.45 -12.89
CA GLY A 258 -23.00 -6.57 -11.80
C GLY A 258 -23.57 -7.23 -10.55
N GLU A 259 -23.08 -8.43 -10.19
CA GLU A 259 -23.47 -9.13 -8.94
C GLU A 259 -22.92 -8.45 -7.66
N ALA A 260 -22.06 -7.42 -7.80
CA ALA A 260 -21.25 -6.88 -6.70
C ALA A 260 -22.02 -6.13 -5.59
N LEU A 261 -23.23 -5.61 -5.88
CA LEU A 261 -24.11 -4.99 -4.88
C LEU A 261 -25.52 -5.63 -4.84
N GLY A 262 -25.59 -6.95 -4.98
CA GLY A 262 -26.85 -7.68 -4.78
C GLY A 262 -27.88 -7.52 -5.90
N GLY A 263 -27.46 -7.15 -7.12
CA GLY A 263 -28.36 -7.06 -8.29
C GLY A 263 -29.26 -5.83 -8.31
N ILE A 264 -28.87 -4.73 -7.64
CA ILE A 264 -29.62 -3.47 -7.69
C ILE A 264 -29.35 -2.78 -9.05
N ASP A 265 -30.43 -2.33 -9.69
CA ASP A 265 -30.35 -1.59 -10.96
C ASP A 265 -29.54 -0.31 -10.78
N PRO A 266 -28.47 -0.05 -11.57
CA PRO A 266 -27.69 1.17 -11.50
C PRO A 266 -28.47 2.47 -11.64
N ALA A 267 -29.52 2.47 -12.46
CA ALA A 267 -30.42 3.63 -12.60
C ALA A 267 -31.16 3.95 -11.28
N VAL A 268 -31.45 2.94 -10.47
CA VAL A 268 -32.02 3.11 -9.12
C VAL A 268 -30.96 3.70 -8.19
N LEU A 269 -29.72 3.21 -8.23
CA LEU A 269 -28.62 3.73 -7.43
C LEU A 269 -28.32 5.20 -7.75
N GLU A 270 -28.30 5.56 -9.05
CA GLU A 270 -28.13 6.93 -9.50
C GLU A 270 -29.28 7.84 -9.00
N SER A 271 -30.53 7.37 -9.12
CA SER A 271 -31.70 8.12 -8.64
C SER A 271 -31.72 8.28 -7.12
N LEU A 272 -31.11 7.36 -6.40
CA LEU A 272 -30.98 7.38 -4.94
C LEU A 272 -29.75 8.16 -4.49
N GLY A 273 -28.91 8.68 -5.39
CA GLY A 273 -27.72 9.45 -5.05
C GLY A 273 -26.77 8.64 -4.14
N VAL A 274 -26.50 7.38 -4.50
CA VAL A 274 -25.59 6.52 -3.72
C VAL A 274 -24.18 7.04 -3.85
N THR A 275 -23.52 7.29 -2.71
CA THR A 275 -22.12 7.69 -2.64
C THR A 275 -21.41 6.91 -1.54
N LEU A 276 -20.09 6.75 -1.68
CA LEU A 276 -19.22 6.25 -0.62
C LEU A 276 -18.39 7.44 -0.11
N SER A 277 -18.51 7.74 1.17
CA SER A 277 -17.74 8.78 1.83
C SER A 277 -16.63 8.16 2.63
N ILE A 278 -15.38 8.46 2.29
CA ILE A 278 -14.21 8.05 3.06
C ILE A 278 -13.91 9.14 4.07
N SER A 279 -14.14 8.87 5.34
CA SER A 279 -13.89 9.80 6.43
C SER A 279 -12.46 9.75 6.94
N HIS A 280 -11.84 8.57 6.83
CA HIS A 280 -10.47 8.33 7.26
C HIS A 280 -9.83 7.15 6.52
N CYS A 281 -8.59 7.31 6.07
CA CYS A 281 -7.81 6.21 5.51
C CYS A 281 -6.33 6.48 5.73
N GLU A 282 -5.72 5.77 6.68
CA GLU A 282 -4.33 5.96 7.05
C GLU A 282 -3.56 4.64 7.05
N ALA A 283 -2.27 4.73 6.72
CA ALA A 283 -1.32 3.64 6.89
C ALA A 283 -0.10 4.16 7.63
N GLU A 284 0.32 3.45 8.67
CA GLU A 284 1.56 3.72 9.40
C GLU A 284 2.45 2.48 9.43
N THR A 285 3.75 2.70 9.31
CA THR A 285 4.75 1.64 9.47
C THR A 285 5.89 2.13 10.32
N VAL A 286 6.22 1.38 11.36
CA VAL A 286 7.38 1.61 12.24
C VAL A 286 8.40 0.53 11.95
N LEU A 287 9.64 0.92 11.61
CA LEU A 287 10.73 0.03 11.24
C LEU A 287 11.77 -0.03 12.37
N TYR A 288 12.17 -1.22 12.77
CA TYR A 288 13.11 -1.43 13.87
C TYR A 288 13.78 -2.81 13.83
N ASP A 289 14.59 -3.15 14.82
CA ASP A 289 15.34 -4.42 14.93
C ASP A 289 16.17 -4.71 13.68
N TYR A 290 16.79 -3.67 13.10
CA TYR A 290 17.65 -3.78 11.91
C TYR A 290 18.82 -4.74 12.18
N ASP A 291 18.99 -5.74 11.32
CA ASP A 291 19.99 -6.81 11.40
C ASP A 291 19.91 -7.65 12.70
N ALA A 292 18.73 -7.64 13.37
CA ALA A 292 18.50 -8.33 14.64
C ALA A 292 17.42 -9.43 14.57
N VAL A 293 16.67 -9.53 13.47
CA VAL A 293 15.58 -10.51 13.31
C VAL A 293 16.12 -11.92 13.04
N GLY A 294 17.26 -12.03 12.36
CA GLY A 294 17.83 -13.31 11.91
C GLY A 294 17.18 -13.87 10.65
N ASP A 295 17.59 -15.07 10.27
CA ASP A 295 17.10 -15.77 9.08
C ASP A 295 15.67 -16.28 9.31
N ILE A 296 14.76 -16.03 8.38
CA ILE A 296 13.36 -16.47 8.45
C ILE A 296 13.19 -17.73 7.61
N VAL A 297 12.90 -18.83 8.30
CA VAL A 297 12.67 -20.13 7.66
C VAL A 297 11.17 -20.44 7.65
N ILE A 298 10.61 -20.63 6.45
CA ILE A 298 9.21 -21.06 6.31
C ILE A 298 9.14 -22.56 6.62
N PRO A 299 8.38 -22.98 7.66
CA PRO A 299 8.29 -24.38 8.04
C PRO A 299 7.77 -25.28 6.91
N ASP A 300 8.32 -26.49 6.78
CA ASP A 300 7.86 -27.46 5.79
C ASP A 300 6.36 -27.77 5.95
N SER A 301 5.87 -27.84 7.18
CA SER A 301 4.44 -28.04 7.47
C SER A 301 3.53 -26.97 6.86
N VAL A 302 3.99 -25.71 6.72
CA VAL A 302 3.25 -24.63 6.06
C VAL A 302 3.14 -24.92 4.56
N ARG A 303 4.27 -25.31 3.94
CA ARG A 303 4.33 -25.61 2.50
C ARG A 303 3.49 -26.84 2.14
N GLU A 304 3.56 -27.91 2.94
CA GLU A 304 2.84 -29.17 2.74
C GLU A 304 1.34 -29.02 2.93
N ASN A 305 0.90 -28.32 3.98
CA ASN A 305 -0.52 -28.10 4.24
C ASN A 305 -1.19 -27.25 3.15
N ALA A 306 -0.53 -26.23 2.66
CA ALA A 306 -1.05 -25.41 1.55
C ALA A 306 -1.16 -26.22 0.24
N ALA A 307 -0.19 -27.09 -0.06
CA ALA A 307 -0.22 -27.96 -1.23
C ALA A 307 -1.36 -29.01 -1.16
N ALA A 308 -1.74 -29.44 0.02
CA ALA A 308 -2.86 -30.35 0.24
C ALA A 308 -4.21 -29.65 0.00
N ALA A 309 -4.38 -28.42 0.46
CA ALA A 309 -5.59 -27.61 0.27
C ALA A 309 -5.85 -27.28 -1.22
N GLY A 310 -4.79 -26.96 -1.99
CA GLY A 310 -4.89 -26.69 -3.44
C GLY A 310 -5.21 -27.91 -4.32
N LYS A 311 -5.12 -29.13 -3.79
CA LYS A 311 -5.49 -30.37 -4.50
C LYS A 311 -6.93 -30.81 -4.20
N ALA A 312 -7.56 -30.22 -3.21
CA ALA A 312 -8.95 -30.57 -2.77
C ALA A 312 -10.00 -29.61 -3.34
N ALA A 313 -9.60 -28.54 -4.02
CA ALA A 313 -10.45 -27.57 -4.72
C ALA A 313 -10.41 -27.83 -6.24
#